data_4e0720c7dc7e03a3027961358cb7288d
#
_entry.id   4e0720c7dc7e03a3027961358cb7288d
#
_cell.length_a   1.000
_cell.length_b   1.000
_cell.length_c   1.000
_cell.angle_alpha   90.00
_cell.angle_beta   90.00
_cell.angle_gamma   90.00
#
_symmetry.space_group_name_H-M   'P 1'
#
loop_
_entity.id
_entity.type
_entity.pdbx_description
1 polymer ?
#
loop_
_entity_poly.entity_id
_entity_poly.type
_entity_poly.pdbx_seq_one_letter_code
_entity_poly.pdbx_strand_id
1 'polypeptide(L)'
;MKSQPCSFENTFEIGKTAVFDNIDYQVTGLVIKSHQDFEWREYILQAKNGSFLYLSESDGHWILLNEITFDTKVGNHPLTVEHDEITYDRYDYYYPKLVASKGFFDFDIYKNVELIEYIHPPFLLSFEKEVHQQTAFLGKH
;
A
#
# COMPACT_ATOMS: atom_id res chain seq x y z
N MET A 1 17.70 14.52 11.46
CA MET A 1 17.01 14.27 12.70
C MET A 1 16.01 13.17 12.53
N LYS A 2 15.84 12.47 13.57
CA LYS A 2 15.02 11.31 13.51
C LYS A 2 13.59 11.64 13.80
N SER A 3 12.72 11.24 12.94
CA SER A 3 11.30 11.43 13.17
C SER A 3 10.85 10.61 14.37
N GLN A 4 9.67 10.90 14.87
CA GLN A 4 9.06 10.12 15.92
C GLN A 4 8.70 8.75 15.35
N PRO A 5 9.35 7.69 15.78
CA PRO A 5 8.98 6.37 15.30
C PRO A 5 7.72 5.90 16.00
N CYS A 6 6.97 5.05 15.34
CA CYS A 6 5.86 4.34 15.95
C CYS A 6 4.81 5.26 16.58
N SER A 7 4.67 6.47 16.07
CA SER A 7 3.61 7.35 16.55
C SER A 7 2.29 6.90 15.96
N PHE A 8 1.29 6.69 16.83
CA PHE A 8 -0.06 6.37 16.39
C PHE A 8 -1.00 7.58 16.48
N GLU A 9 -0.42 8.77 16.66
CA GLU A 9 -1.19 10.00 16.54
C GLU A 9 -1.32 10.32 15.07
N ASN A 10 -2.40 9.84 14.48
CA ASN A 10 -2.58 9.86 13.05
C ASN A 10 -3.89 10.52 12.67
N THR A 11 -4.00 10.88 11.40
CA THR A 11 -5.20 11.49 10.86
C THR A 11 -6.41 10.59 11.03
N PHE A 12 -6.22 9.27 10.84
CA PHE A 12 -7.30 8.30 10.97
C PHE A 12 -7.04 7.40 12.17
N GLU A 13 -8.07 7.24 13.00
CA GLU A 13 -8.01 6.36 14.15
C GLU A 13 -8.72 5.06 13.85
N ILE A 14 -8.23 3.97 14.46
CA ILE A 14 -8.88 2.67 14.35
C ILE A 14 -10.32 2.78 14.83
N GLY A 15 -11.24 2.23 14.04
CA GLY A 15 -12.66 2.23 14.36
C GLY A 15 -13.43 3.41 13.81
N LYS A 16 -12.75 4.44 13.33
CA LYS A 16 -13.42 5.61 12.75
C LYS A 16 -13.84 5.31 11.31
N THR A 17 -14.77 6.12 10.81
CA THR A 17 -15.32 5.96 9.47
C THR A 17 -14.75 7.03 8.55
N ALA A 18 -14.44 6.62 7.33
CA ALA A 18 -14.02 7.52 6.26
C ALA A 18 -14.89 7.23 5.03
N VAL A 19 -15.08 8.23 4.18
CA VAL A 19 -15.93 8.11 2.99
C VAL A 19 -15.07 8.34 1.76
N PHE A 20 -15.09 7.38 0.83
CA PHE A 20 -14.41 7.49 -0.47
C PHE A 20 -15.39 7.04 -1.54
N ASP A 21 -15.58 7.85 -2.57
CA ASP A 21 -16.51 7.57 -3.67
C ASP A 21 -17.90 7.22 -3.17
N ASN A 22 -18.38 7.97 -2.15
CA ASN A 22 -19.70 7.79 -1.54
C ASN A 22 -19.88 6.43 -0.85
N ILE A 23 -18.79 5.75 -0.53
CA ILE A 23 -18.84 4.49 0.20
C ILE A 23 -18.21 4.70 1.57
N ASP A 24 -18.90 4.22 2.61
CA ASP A 24 -18.39 4.29 3.97
C ASP A 24 -17.42 3.16 4.23
N TYR A 25 -16.24 3.51 4.74
CA TYR A 25 -15.21 2.56 5.15
C TYR A 25 -14.90 2.76 6.61
N GLN A 26 -14.60 1.69 7.29
CA GLN A 26 -14.10 1.74 8.66
C GLN A 26 -12.59 1.49 8.65
N VAL A 27 -11.86 2.29 9.42
CA VAL A 27 -10.42 2.08 9.58
C VAL A 27 -10.22 0.88 10.50
N THR A 28 -9.70 -0.22 9.97
CA THR A 28 -9.52 -1.46 10.73
C THR A 28 -8.08 -1.68 11.15
N GLY A 29 -7.13 -1.06 10.47
CA GLY A 29 -5.73 -1.27 10.81
C GLY A 29 -4.84 -0.15 10.34
N LEU A 30 -3.67 -0.09 10.93
CA LEU A 30 -2.61 0.82 10.58
C LEU A 30 -1.30 0.07 10.65
N VAL A 31 -0.49 0.22 9.60
CA VAL A 31 0.86 -0.35 9.55
C VAL A 31 1.83 0.76 9.27
N ILE A 32 2.94 0.78 9.99
CA ILE A 32 4.05 1.70 9.71
C ILE A 32 5.19 0.89 9.16
N LYS A 33 5.66 1.25 8.00
CA LYS A 33 6.74 0.57 7.31
C LYS A 33 7.89 1.52 7.05
N SER A 34 9.05 0.95 6.82
CA SER A 34 10.24 1.75 6.52
C SER A 34 11.12 1.07 5.50
N HIS A 35 11.92 1.89 4.83
CA HIS A 35 13.01 1.45 3.97
C HIS A 35 14.09 2.51 4.03
N GLN A 36 15.28 2.12 4.47
CA GLN A 36 16.38 3.05 4.71
C GLN A 36 15.94 4.12 5.72
N ASP A 37 16.01 5.39 5.38
CA ASP A 37 15.62 6.48 6.28
C ASP A 37 14.19 6.95 6.07
N PHE A 38 13.40 6.17 5.36
CA PHE A 38 12.09 6.58 4.89
C PHE A 38 11.02 5.75 5.60
N GLU A 39 10.01 6.42 6.18
CA GLU A 39 8.87 5.76 6.81
C GLU A 39 7.58 6.21 6.17
N TRP A 40 6.60 5.30 6.14
CA TRP A 40 5.26 5.65 5.68
C TRP A 40 4.22 4.87 6.48
N ARG A 41 2.98 5.34 6.41
CA ARG A 41 1.84 4.73 7.06
C ARG A 41 0.90 4.16 6.01
N GLU A 42 0.33 3.01 6.32
CA GLU A 42 -0.69 2.39 5.49
C GLU A 42 -1.91 2.12 6.36
N TYR A 43 -2.99 2.80 6.04
CA TYR A 43 -4.27 2.59 6.71
C TYR A 43 -5.05 1.54 5.94
N ILE A 44 -5.61 0.56 6.65
CA ILE A 44 -6.45 -0.46 6.07
C ILE A 44 -7.89 -0.06 6.34
N LEU A 45 -8.69 0.04 5.28
CA LEU A 45 -10.06 0.50 5.32
C LEU A 45 -10.95 -0.61 4.79
N GLN A 46 -12.04 -0.89 5.49
CA GLN A 46 -12.95 -1.95 5.07
C GLN A 46 -14.37 -1.42 4.99
N ALA A 47 -15.04 -1.71 3.87
CA ALA A 47 -16.44 -1.40 3.67
C ALA A 47 -17.33 -2.49 4.26
N LYS A 48 -18.62 -2.20 4.40
CA LYS A 48 -19.58 -3.18 4.94
C LYS A 48 -19.68 -4.44 4.10
N ASN A 49 -19.46 -4.31 2.79
CA ASN A 49 -19.50 -5.48 1.90
C ASN A 49 -18.23 -6.32 1.97
N GLY A 50 -17.27 -5.94 2.82
CA GLY A 50 -16.03 -6.69 3.00
C GLY A 50 -14.88 -6.24 2.12
N SER A 51 -15.12 -5.35 1.16
CA SER A 51 -14.03 -4.89 0.29
C SER A 51 -13.08 -3.96 1.03
N PHE A 52 -11.83 -3.93 0.58
CA PHE A 52 -10.77 -3.17 1.22
C PHE A 52 -10.27 -2.05 0.34
N LEU A 53 -9.85 -0.96 0.98
CA LEU A 53 -8.99 0.05 0.39
C LEU A 53 -7.78 0.22 1.30
N TYR A 54 -6.70 0.69 0.70
CA TYR A 54 -5.47 0.96 1.43
C TYR A 54 -5.08 2.40 1.17
N LEU A 55 -4.84 3.14 2.22
CA LEU A 55 -4.47 4.55 2.11
C LEU A 55 -3.06 4.71 2.62
N SER A 56 -2.14 5.06 1.72
CA SER A 56 -0.74 5.25 2.06
C SER A 56 -0.47 6.73 2.26
N GLU A 57 0.23 7.05 3.33
CA GLU A 57 0.61 8.42 3.64
C GLU A 57 2.10 8.49 3.89
N SER A 58 2.77 9.40 3.20
CA SER A 58 4.19 9.61 3.33
C SER A 58 4.47 11.09 3.17
N ASP A 59 4.95 11.72 4.25
CA ASP A 59 5.42 13.10 4.21
C ASP A 59 4.35 14.05 3.65
N GLY A 60 3.09 13.84 4.04
CA GLY A 60 1.98 14.67 3.59
C GLY A 60 1.41 14.28 2.23
N HIS A 61 1.96 13.28 1.57
CA HIS A 61 1.46 12.78 0.30
C HIS A 61 0.59 11.54 0.53
N TRP A 62 -0.56 11.52 -0.11
CA TRP A 62 -1.55 10.46 0.09
C TRP A 62 -1.78 9.71 -1.21
N ILE A 63 -1.79 8.38 -1.14
CA ILE A 63 -2.10 7.53 -2.28
C ILE A 63 -3.16 6.53 -1.84
N LEU A 64 -4.27 6.49 -2.57
CA LEU A 64 -5.32 5.52 -2.33
C LEU A 64 -5.11 4.33 -3.26
N LEU A 65 -5.01 3.15 -2.67
CA LEU A 65 -4.65 1.93 -3.39
C LEU A 65 -5.81 0.94 -3.39
N ASN A 66 -6.08 0.37 -4.54
CA ASN A 66 -7.02 -0.74 -4.72
C ASN A 66 -6.28 -1.98 -5.16
N GLU A 67 -6.63 -3.11 -4.60
CA GLU A 67 -6.12 -4.37 -5.11
C GLU A 67 -6.76 -4.66 -6.46
N ILE A 68 -5.95 -5.08 -7.42
CA ILE A 68 -6.42 -5.40 -8.78
C ILE A 68 -5.95 -6.79 -9.17
N THR A 69 -6.56 -7.32 -10.21
CA THR A 69 -6.12 -8.57 -10.82
C THR A 69 -5.05 -8.27 -11.85
N PHE A 70 -3.92 -8.95 -11.76
CA PHE A 70 -2.81 -8.77 -12.68
C PHE A 70 -2.15 -10.12 -12.89
N ASP A 71 -2.38 -10.71 -14.06
CA ASP A 71 -2.02 -12.11 -14.31
C ASP A 71 -0.55 -12.33 -14.64
N THR A 72 0.13 -11.31 -15.12
CA THR A 72 1.52 -11.43 -15.54
C THR A 72 2.45 -11.29 -14.34
N LYS A 73 3.36 -12.25 -14.18
CA LYS A 73 4.37 -12.16 -13.13
C LYS A 73 5.43 -11.14 -13.50
N VAL A 74 5.77 -10.28 -12.54
CA VAL A 74 6.82 -9.26 -12.75
C VAL A 74 8.16 -9.80 -12.22
N GLY A 75 8.56 -10.95 -12.71
CA GLY A 75 9.86 -11.51 -12.37
C GLY A 75 10.98 -10.69 -12.99
N ASN A 76 12.15 -10.68 -12.36
CA ASN A 76 13.34 -9.99 -12.86
C ASN A 76 13.17 -8.48 -13.00
N HIS A 77 12.21 -7.89 -12.30
CA HIS A 77 12.02 -6.44 -12.22
C HIS A 77 12.05 -5.78 -13.60
N PRO A 78 11.10 -6.08 -14.51
CA PRO A 78 11.13 -5.48 -15.84
C PRO A 78 11.11 -3.96 -15.76
N LEU A 79 11.68 -3.31 -16.76
CA LEU A 79 11.77 -1.85 -16.78
C LEU A 79 10.42 -1.18 -16.94
N THR A 80 9.48 -1.85 -17.61
CA THR A 80 8.13 -1.34 -17.79
C THR A 80 7.13 -2.46 -17.62
N VAL A 81 5.89 -2.08 -17.25
CA VAL A 81 4.74 -2.98 -17.30
C VAL A 81 3.57 -2.22 -17.90
N GLU A 82 2.66 -2.94 -18.51
CA GLU A 82 1.48 -2.36 -19.12
C GLU A 82 0.23 -2.81 -18.38
N HIS A 83 -0.68 -1.88 -18.13
CA HIS A 83 -1.97 -2.17 -17.50
C HIS A 83 -3.00 -1.20 -18.06
N ASP A 84 -4.13 -1.74 -18.56
CA ASP A 84 -5.21 -0.93 -19.15
C ASP A 84 -4.68 0.03 -20.21
N GLU A 85 -3.78 -0.46 -21.09
CA GLU A 85 -3.21 0.30 -22.20
C GLU A 85 -2.32 1.46 -21.77
N ILE A 86 -1.94 1.49 -20.51
CA ILE A 86 -0.99 2.47 -19.99
C ILE A 86 0.32 1.77 -19.67
N THR A 87 1.42 2.33 -20.12
CA THR A 87 2.75 1.81 -19.81
C THR A 87 3.28 2.51 -18.57
N TYR A 88 3.66 1.72 -17.59
CA TYR A 88 4.21 2.20 -16.33
C TYR A 88 5.70 1.94 -16.30
N ASP A 89 6.46 2.91 -15.82
CA ASP A 89 7.91 2.80 -15.72
C ASP A 89 8.30 2.37 -14.29
N ARG A 90 9.28 1.47 -14.21
CA ARG A 90 9.76 1.01 -12.92
C ARG A 90 10.33 2.19 -12.13
N TYR A 91 9.85 2.32 -10.89
CA TYR A 91 10.29 3.37 -10.00
C TYR A 91 11.28 2.86 -8.97
N ASP A 92 10.94 1.76 -8.28
CA ASP A 92 11.80 1.22 -7.23
C ASP A 92 11.38 -0.21 -6.89
N TYR A 93 12.27 -0.94 -6.20
CA TYR A 93 11.95 -2.25 -5.65
C TYR A 93 12.81 -2.49 -4.41
N TYR A 94 12.19 -3.04 -3.35
CA TYR A 94 12.87 -3.23 -2.08
C TYR A 94 12.01 -4.08 -1.16
N TYR A 95 12.59 -4.50 -0.04
CA TYR A 95 11.87 -5.22 1.00
C TYR A 95 11.55 -4.25 2.12
N PRO A 96 10.30 -3.78 2.25
CA PRO A 96 9.95 -2.86 3.32
C PRO A 96 10.03 -3.56 4.68
N LYS A 97 10.39 -2.80 5.70
CA LYS A 97 10.47 -3.30 7.05
C LYS A 97 9.24 -2.84 7.82
N LEU A 98 8.61 -3.78 8.55
CA LEU A 98 7.50 -3.44 9.43
C LEU A 98 8.07 -2.79 10.69
N VAL A 99 7.64 -1.57 10.98
CA VAL A 99 8.09 -0.83 12.16
C VAL A 99 7.09 -0.99 13.29
N ALA A 100 5.80 -0.84 13.00
CA ALA A 100 4.76 -0.90 14.02
C ALA A 100 3.42 -1.18 13.35
N SER A 101 2.47 -1.64 14.15
CA SER A 101 1.12 -1.91 13.66
C SER A 101 0.11 -1.72 14.77
N LYS A 102 -1.14 -1.48 14.38
CA LYS A 102 -2.26 -1.30 15.29
C LYS A 102 -3.54 -1.71 14.58
N GLY A 103 -4.43 -2.40 15.30
CA GLY A 103 -5.73 -2.80 14.74
C GLY A 103 -5.81 -4.28 14.46
N PHE A 104 -6.75 -4.63 13.58
CA PHE A 104 -7.05 -6.01 13.20
C PHE A 104 -6.68 -6.26 11.76
N PHE A 105 -6.11 -7.44 11.48
CA PHE A 105 -5.62 -7.79 10.16
C PHE A 105 -6.11 -9.18 9.78
N ASP A 106 -6.65 -9.32 8.57
CA ASP A 106 -7.07 -10.61 8.02
C ASP A 106 -5.95 -11.30 7.27
N PHE A 107 -4.74 -10.73 7.30
CA PHE A 107 -3.59 -11.25 6.57
C PHE A 107 -2.35 -11.12 7.45
N ASP A 108 -1.31 -11.84 7.06
CA ASP A 108 -0.04 -11.85 7.80
C ASP A 108 0.77 -10.61 7.47
N ILE A 109 0.78 -9.63 8.40
CA ILE A 109 1.52 -8.39 8.21
C ILE A 109 3.02 -8.57 8.44
N TYR A 110 3.43 -9.71 8.99
CA TYR A 110 4.84 -9.99 9.31
C TYR A 110 5.57 -10.72 8.19
N LYS A 111 4.86 -11.16 7.16
CA LYS A 111 5.51 -11.90 6.07
C LYS A 111 6.44 -10.98 5.30
N ASN A 112 7.49 -11.58 4.76
CA ASN A 112 8.50 -10.87 4.01
C ASN A 112 8.06 -10.77 2.56
N VAL A 113 7.81 -9.56 2.08
CA VAL A 113 7.41 -9.35 0.70
C VAL A 113 8.36 -8.36 0.04
N GLU A 114 8.60 -8.55 -1.24
CA GLU A 114 9.30 -7.57 -2.04
C GLU A 114 8.28 -6.63 -2.66
N LEU A 115 8.49 -5.35 -2.50
CA LEU A 115 7.64 -4.32 -3.08
C LEU A 115 8.30 -3.83 -4.36
N ILE A 116 7.57 -3.87 -5.47
CA ILE A 116 8.05 -3.35 -6.75
C ILE A 116 7.05 -2.31 -7.20
N GLU A 117 7.55 -1.10 -7.47
CA GLU A 117 6.68 0.04 -7.79
C GLU A 117 6.96 0.53 -9.19
N TYR A 118 5.87 0.80 -9.92
CA TYR A 118 5.88 1.34 -11.27
C TYR A 118 5.01 2.58 -11.30
N ILE A 119 5.40 3.59 -12.06
CA ILE A 119 4.66 4.86 -12.08
C ILE A 119 4.30 5.28 -13.51
N HIS A 120 3.15 5.92 -13.58
CA HIS A 120 2.69 6.70 -14.73
C HIS A 120 1.84 7.81 -14.12
N PRO A 121 2.45 8.92 -13.71
CA PRO A 121 1.73 9.91 -12.91
C PRO A 121 0.43 10.35 -13.56
N PRO A 122 -0.65 10.47 -12.79
CA PRO A 122 -0.72 10.39 -11.33
C PRO A 122 -0.92 8.98 -10.78
N PHE A 123 -0.72 7.95 -11.58
CA PHE A 123 -1.00 6.57 -11.20
C PHE A 123 0.25 5.85 -10.72
N LEU A 124 0.04 4.93 -9.80
CA LEU A 124 1.05 4.03 -9.27
C LEU A 124 0.55 2.61 -9.42
N LEU A 125 1.42 1.73 -9.88
CA LEU A 125 1.14 0.30 -9.92
C LEU A 125 2.15 -0.38 -9.01
N SER A 126 1.66 -1.08 -7.98
CA SER A 126 2.52 -1.63 -6.95
C SER A 126 2.30 -3.13 -6.86
N PHE A 127 3.38 -3.89 -6.76
CA PHE A 127 3.32 -5.34 -6.62
C PHE A 127 3.99 -5.76 -5.32
N GLU A 128 3.30 -6.61 -4.56
CA GLU A 128 3.87 -7.28 -3.40
C GLU A 128 4.15 -8.72 -3.79
N LYS A 129 5.41 -9.10 -3.83
CA LYS A 129 5.82 -10.42 -4.26
C LYS A 129 6.28 -11.27 -3.10
N GLU A 130 5.72 -12.45 -3.03
CA GLU A 130 6.19 -13.53 -2.15
C GLU A 130 6.76 -14.64 -3.01
N VAL A 131 7.22 -15.72 -2.38
CA VAL A 131 7.85 -16.82 -3.10
C VAL A 131 6.91 -17.41 -4.16
N HIS A 132 5.63 -17.59 -3.82
CA HIS A 132 4.67 -18.26 -4.70
C HIS A 132 3.49 -17.38 -5.10
N GLN A 133 3.52 -16.09 -4.76
CA GLN A 133 2.33 -15.26 -4.87
C GLN A 133 2.71 -13.84 -5.20
N GLN A 134 1.86 -13.18 -5.96
CA GLN A 134 2.01 -11.78 -6.31
C GLN A 134 0.68 -11.09 -6.14
N THR A 135 0.66 -9.97 -5.44
CA THR A 135 -0.53 -9.14 -5.28
C THR A 135 -0.27 -7.79 -5.91
N ALA A 136 -1.23 -7.30 -6.69
CA ALA A 136 -1.08 -6.04 -7.40
C ALA A 136 -2.06 -5.00 -6.87
N PHE A 137 -1.61 -3.76 -6.81
CA PHE A 137 -2.41 -2.63 -6.35
C PHE A 137 -2.29 -1.49 -7.33
N LEU A 138 -3.41 -0.86 -7.63
CA LEU A 138 -3.43 0.35 -8.45
C LEU A 138 -3.73 1.53 -7.53
N GLY A 139 -2.88 2.54 -7.58
CA GLY A 139 -3.02 3.71 -6.76
C GLY A 139 -3.09 4.98 -7.59
N LYS A 140 -3.66 6.01 -6.99
CA LYS A 140 -3.72 7.34 -7.58
C LYS A 140 -3.33 8.35 -6.53
N HIS A 141 -2.42 9.18 -6.92
CA HIS A 141 -1.90 10.26 -6.06
C HIS A 141 -2.92 11.37 -5.90
#